data_65593d145a649d9324c643415a383ed7
#
_entry.id   65593d145a649d9324c643415a383ed7
#
_cell.length_a   1.000
_cell.length_b   1.000
_cell.length_c   1.000
_cell.angle_alpha   90.00
_cell.angle_beta   90.00
_cell.angle_gamma   90.00
#
_symmetry.space_group_name_H-M   'P 1'
#
loop_
_entity.id
_entity.type
_entity.pdbx_description
1 polymer ?
#
loop_
_entity_poly.entity_id
_entity_poly.type
_entity_poly.pdbx_seq_one_letter_code
_entity_poly.pdbx_strand_id
1 'polypeptide(L)' 'MNKKEEQKIIKNEVKSYIIKEGFTMKKIAGLLDEESKVALQNLSNKLTRGTIKYSEIKQIADILGYEIKWEKK' A
#
# COMPACT_ATOMS: atom_id res chain seq x y z
N MET A 1 16.88 9.37 9.57
CA MET A 1 15.61 8.70 9.85
C MET A 1 15.84 7.21 10.06
N ASN A 2 15.26 6.62 11.09
CA ASN A 2 15.46 5.19 11.34
C ASN A 2 14.41 4.35 10.58
N LYS A 3 14.64 3.04 10.51
CA LYS A 3 13.74 2.13 9.77
C LYS A 3 12.28 2.20 10.22
N LYS A 4 12.04 2.32 11.53
CA LYS A 4 10.68 2.35 12.06
C LYS A 4 9.92 3.60 11.59
N GLU A 5 10.59 4.74 11.54
CA GLU A 5 10.00 5.98 11.06
C GLU A 5 9.68 5.90 9.57
N GLU A 6 10.59 5.32 8.77
CA GLU A 6 10.36 5.14 7.34
C GLU A 6 9.18 4.21 7.07
N GLN A 7 9.06 3.11 7.81
CA GLN A 7 7.95 2.18 7.69
C GLN A 7 6.63 2.85 8.03
N LYS A 8 6.61 3.65 9.08
CA LYS A 8 5.43 4.38 9.51
C LYS A 8 4.99 5.41 8.47
N ILE A 9 5.94 6.10 7.85
CA ILE A 9 5.67 7.09 6.81
C ILE A 9 5.04 6.41 5.59
N ILE A 10 5.62 5.31 5.13
CA ILE A 10 5.10 4.56 3.97
C ILE A 10 3.68 4.05 4.25
N LYS A 11 3.47 3.46 5.42
CA LYS A 11 2.15 2.95 5.83
C LYS A 11 1.11 4.06 5.81
N ASN A 12 1.42 5.20 6.42
CA ASN A 12 0.48 6.32 6.51
C ASN A 12 0.21 6.93 5.14
N GLU A 13 1.22 7.03 4.31
CA GLU A 13 1.08 7.54 2.95
C GLU A 13 0.15 6.66 2.12
N VAL A 14 0.39 5.36 2.10
CA VAL A 14 -0.44 4.41 1.36
C VAL A 14 -1.90 4.47 1.85
N LYS A 15 -2.10 4.44 3.16
CA LYS A 15 -3.44 4.51 3.74
C LYS A 15 -4.17 5.80 3.38
N SER A 16 -3.46 6.92 3.38
CA SER A 16 -4.07 8.21 3.07
C SER A 16 -4.59 8.26 1.64
N TYR A 17 -3.85 7.72 0.68
CA TYR A 17 -4.29 7.65 -0.71
C TYR A 17 -5.50 6.72 -0.88
N ILE A 18 -5.49 5.58 -0.20
CA ILE A 18 -6.61 4.63 -0.24
C ILE A 18 -7.88 5.31 0.25
N ILE A 19 -7.84 5.98 1.38
CA ILE A 19 -8.98 6.66 1.96
C ILE A 19 -9.43 7.82 1.09
N LYS A 20 -8.50 8.61 0.59
CA LYS A 20 -8.78 9.77 -0.26
C LYS A 20 -9.59 9.39 -1.50
N GLU A 21 -9.31 8.21 -2.09
CA GLU A 21 -10.00 7.74 -3.28
C GLU A 21 -11.25 6.93 -2.97
N GLY A 22 -11.67 6.88 -1.70
CA GLY A 22 -12.91 6.21 -1.32
C GLY A 22 -12.82 4.70 -1.21
N PHE A 23 -11.61 4.16 -1.19
CA PHE A 23 -11.39 2.73 -1.01
C PHE A 23 -11.17 2.38 0.45
N THR A 24 -11.27 1.09 0.76
CA THR A 24 -10.90 0.56 2.06
C THR A 24 -9.71 -0.36 1.90
N MET A 25 -8.99 -0.60 3.00
CA MET A 25 -7.88 -1.57 2.99
C MET A 25 -8.36 -2.95 2.57
N LYS A 26 -9.55 -3.35 3.01
CA LYS A 26 -10.15 -4.64 2.65
C LYS A 26 -10.38 -4.74 1.15
N LYS A 27 -10.89 -3.70 0.53
CA LYS A 27 -11.15 -3.67 -0.90
C LYS A 27 -9.84 -3.78 -1.70
N ILE A 28 -8.84 -3.01 -1.31
CA ILE A 28 -7.52 -3.04 -1.97
C ILE A 28 -6.89 -4.42 -1.81
N ALA A 29 -6.90 -4.97 -0.60
CA ALA A 29 -6.34 -6.30 -0.33
C ALA A 29 -6.99 -7.38 -1.20
N GLY A 30 -8.31 -7.33 -1.34
CA GLY A 30 -9.04 -8.27 -2.17
C GLY A 30 -8.70 -8.16 -3.64
N LEU A 31 -8.44 -6.94 -4.14
CA LEU A 31 -8.04 -6.73 -5.53
C LEU A 31 -6.61 -7.19 -5.81
N LEU A 32 -5.72 -7.10 -4.81
CA LEU A 32 -4.34 -7.54 -4.94
C LEU A 32 -4.18 -9.06 -4.87
N ASP A 33 -5.02 -9.70 -4.07
CA ASP A 33 -4.90 -11.15 -3.79
C ASP A 33 -6.31 -11.74 -3.62
N GLU A 34 -6.99 -11.94 -4.74
CA GLU A 34 -8.37 -12.39 -4.76
C GLU A 34 -8.57 -13.79 -4.19
N GLU A 35 -7.53 -14.63 -4.25
CA GLU A 35 -7.61 -16.01 -3.81
C GLU A 35 -7.34 -16.21 -2.32
N SER A 36 -6.75 -15.21 -1.66
CA SER A 36 -6.38 -15.35 -0.26
C SER A 36 -7.52 -14.94 0.67
N LYS A 37 -7.82 -15.80 1.63
CA LYS A 37 -8.81 -15.52 2.67
C LYS A 37 -8.28 -14.54 3.73
N VAL A 38 -6.96 -14.34 3.75
CA VAL A 38 -6.29 -13.46 4.72
C VAL A 38 -5.58 -12.29 4.04
N ALA A 39 -6.08 -11.89 2.87
CA ALA A 39 -5.47 -10.82 2.08
C ALA A 39 -5.34 -9.51 2.86
N LEU A 40 -6.37 -9.13 3.60
CA LEU A 40 -6.35 -7.90 4.40
C LEU A 40 -5.26 -7.96 5.47
N GLN A 41 -5.17 -9.08 6.18
CA GLN A 41 -4.15 -9.25 7.21
C GLN A 41 -2.75 -9.25 6.61
N ASN A 42 -2.56 -9.92 5.48
CA ASN A 42 -1.28 -9.95 4.79
C ASN A 42 -0.84 -8.54 4.35
N LEU A 43 -1.75 -7.78 3.74
CA LEU A 43 -1.44 -6.41 3.31
C LEU A 43 -1.12 -5.53 4.50
N SER A 44 -1.92 -5.59 5.55
CA SER A 44 -1.71 -4.81 6.77
C SER A 44 -0.35 -5.13 7.40
N ASN A 45 0.00 -6.41 7.48
CA ASN A 45 1.29 -6.84 8.02
C ASN A 45 2.47 -6.35 7.18
N LYS A 46 2.36 -6.43 5.87
CA LYS A 46 3.41 -5.96 4.96
C LYS A 46 3.66 -4.47 5.13
N LEU A 47 2.60 -3.69 5.25
CA LEU A 47 2.72 -2.25 5.47
C LEU A 47 3.32 -1.94 6.84
N THR A 48 2.85 -2.64 7.88
CA THR A 48 3.32 -2.41 9.25
C THR A 48 4.79 -2.80 9.42
N ARG A 49 5.22 -3.89 8.78
CA ARG A 49 6.60 -4.37 8.88
C ARG A 49 7.54 -3.73 7.85
N GLY A 50 6.99 -3.01 6.90
CA GLY A 50 7.78 -2.42 5.82
C GLY A 50 8.31 -3.45 4.82
N THR A 51 7.63 -4.58 4.70
CA THR A 51 8.04 -5.66 3.79
C THR A 51 7.28 -5.65 2.47
N ILE A 52 6.42 -4.64 2.27
CA ILE A 52 5.68 -4.51 1.02
C ILE A 52 6.65 -4.24 -0.14
N LYS A 53 6.42 -4.93 -1.25
CA LYS A 53 7.27 -4.80 -2.43
C LYS A 53 6.87 -3.58 -3.24
N TYR A 54 7.84 -2.99 -3.95
CA TYR A 54 7.58 -1.86 -4.83
C TYR A 54 6.54 -2.22 -5.90
N SER A 55 6.58 -3.44 -6.43
CA SER A 55 5.59 -3.91 -7.40
C SER A 55 4.18 -3.89 -6.83
N GLU A 56 4.03 -4.24 -5.55
CA GLU A 56 2.74 -4.20 -4.88
C GLU A 56 2.25 -2.76 -4.70
N ILE A 57 3.16 -1.85 -4.37
CA ILE A 57 2.83 -0.42 -4.25
C ILE A 57 2.37 0.13 -5.60
N LYS A 58 3.03 -0.25 -6.70
CA LYS A 58 2.61 0.17 -8.04
C LYS A 58 1.23 -0.37 -8.39
N GLN A 59 0.93 -1.61 -8.00
CA GLN A 59 -0.40 -2.18 -8.23
C GLN A 59 -1.47 -1.41 -7.47
N ILE A 60 -1.19 -1.03 -6.23
CA ILE A 60 -2.11 -0.21 -5.44
C ILE A 60 -2.34 1.14 -6.12
N ALA A 61 -1.27 1.78 -6.58
CA ALA A 61 -1.37 3.05 -7.28
C ALA A 61 -2.23 2.93 -8.54
N ASP A 62 -2.04 1.87 -9.32
CA ASP A 62 -2.84 1.62 -10.52
C ASP A 62 -4.32 1.48 -10.20
N ILE A 63 -4.64 0.73 -9.15
CA ILE A 63 -6.03 0.54 -8.69
C ILE A 63 -6.65 1.88 -8.32
N LEU A 64 -5.90 2.74 -7.65
CA LEU A 64 -6.37 4.05 -7.19
C LEU A 64 -6.38 5.10 -8.31
N GLY A 65 -5.79 4.81 -9.46
CA GLY A 65 -5.72 5.76 -10.57
C GLY A 65 -4.54 6.71 -10.51
N TYR A 66 -3.52 6.36 -9.76
CA TYR A 66 -2.30 7.16 -9.67
C TYR A 66 -1.17 6.58 -10.49
N GLU A 67 -0.24 7.44 -10.86
CA GLU A 67 0.99 7.07 -11.53
C GLU A 67 2.17 7.41 -10.63
N ILE A 68 3.09 6.48 -10.46
CA ILE A 68 4.30 6.73 -9.68
C ILE A 68 5.39 7.23 -10.63
N LYS A 69 5.91 8.42 -10.36
CA LYS A 69 6.93 9.05 -11.19
C LYS A 69 8.19 9.33 -10.37
N TRP A 70 9.32 9.11 -11.00
CA TRP A 70 10.61 9.46 -10.43
C TRP A 70 11.02 10.81 -10.99
N GLU A 71 11.13 11.80 -10.13
CA GLU A 71 11.54 13.15 -10.52
C GLU A 71 12.90 13.49 -9.91
N LYS A 72 13.77 14.03 -10.71
CA LYS A 72 15.09 14.46 -10.25
C LYS A 72 14.95 15.74 -9.44
N LYS A 73 15.55 15.73 -8.25
CA LYS A 73 15.55 16.90 -7.37
C LYS A 73 16.45 18.01 -7.89
#